data_4321ab2a4211bae76a004e4cff1e3160
#
_entry.id   4321ab2a4211bae76a004e4cff1e3160
#
_cell.length_a   1.000
_cell.length_b   1.000
_cell.length_c   1.000
_cell.angle_alpha   90.00
_cell.angle_beta   90.00
_cell.angle_gamma   90.00
#
_symmetry.space_group_name_H-M   'P 1'
#
loop_
_entity.id
_entity.type
_entity.pdbx_description
1 polymer ?
#
loop_
_entity_poly.entity_id
_entity_poly.type
_entity_poly.pdbx_seq_one_letter_code
_entity_poly.pdbx_strand_id
1 'polypeptide(L)' 'MRLDYKDVGKVGITCSTFDFLHAGHIVMLEEAKRHCDYLIAALQVDPTIDRSEKNYPVQSIVERQIQLAGVKFVD' A
#
# COMPACT_ATOMS: atom_id res chain seq x y z
N MET A 1 -2.63 1.39 -11.98
CA MET A 1 -3.59 1.13 -10.88
C MET A 1 -4.99 1.04 -11.43
N ARG A 2 -5.73 0.01 -11.07
CA ARG A 2 -7.13 -0.16 -11.50
C ARG A 2 -8.05 0.37 -10.40
N LEU A 3 -9.19 0.96 -10.81
CA LEU A 3 -10.18 1.51 -9.87
C LEU A 3 -11.46 0.68 -9.81
N ASP A 4 -11.68 -0.21 -10.77
CA ASP A 4 -12.84 -1.10 -10.78
C ASP A 4 -12.43 -2.51 -10.37
N TYR A 5 -13.06 -3.04 -9.31
CA TYR A 5 -12.72 -4.34 -8.76
C TYR A 5 -13.93 -5.30 -8.70
N LYS A 6 -15.06 -4.94 -9.28
CA LYS A 6 -16.32 -5.69 -9.09
C LYS A 6 -16.28 -7.10 -9.62
N ASP A 7 -15.59 -7.33 -10.72
CA ASP A 7 -15.58 -8.63 -11.40
C ASP A 7 -14.20 -9.27 -11.42
N VAL A 8 -13.30 -8.90 -10.50
CA VAL A 8 -11.93 -9.38 -10.53
C VAL A 8 -11.66 -10.59 -9.63
N GLY A 9 -12.68 -11.12 -8.95
CA GLY A 9 -12.52 -12.27 -8.09
C GLY A 9 -12.12 -11.91 -6.67
N LYS A 10 -11.02 -12.48 -6.18
CA LYS A 10 -10.58 -12.31 -4.81
C LYS A 10 -9.86 -10.97 -4.62
N VAL A 11 -10.36 -10.15 -3.71
CA VAL A 11 -9.77 -8.84 -3.37
C VAL A 11 -8.95 -8.98 -2.10
N GLY A 12 -7.70 -8.53 -2.16
CA GLY A 12 -6.82 -8.46 -1.00
C GLY A 12 -6.56 -7.02 -0.61
N ILE A 13 -6.34 -6.79 0.70
CA ILE A 13 -6.03 -5.46 1.23
C ILE A 13 -4.79 -5.54 2.09
N THR A 14 -3.84 -4.64 1.84
CA THR A 14 -2.71 -4.39 2.74
C THR A 14 -2.79 -2.96 3.25
N CYS A 15 -2.32 -2.72 4.46
CA CYS A 15 -2.34 -1.38 5.05
C CYS A 15 -0.99 -1.08 5.67
N SER A 16 -0.39 0.04 5.27
CA SER A 16 0.89 0.48 5.82
C SER A 16 1.09 1.97 5.54
N THR A 17 2.08 2.56 6.18
CA THR A 17 2.48 3.93 5.93
C THR A 17 3.17 4.08 4.58
N PHE A 18 3.93 3.07 4.16
CA PHE A 18 4.72 3.07 2.91
C PHE A 18 5.63 4.30 2.79
N ASP A 19 6.22 4.71 3.93
CA ASP A 19 7.17 5.82 3.95
C ASP A 19 8.49 5.35 3.35
N PHE A 20 9.05 6.14 2.42
CA PHE A 20 10.27 5.76 1.68
C PHE A 20 10.15 4.35 1.10
N LEU A 21 9.23 4.20 0.15
CA LEU A 21 9.00 2.90 -0.52
C LEU A 21 10.32 2.28 -0.96
N HIS A 22 10.56 1.04 -0.53
CA HIS A 22 11.82 0.34 -0.79
C HIS A 22 11.56 -1.12 -1.18
N ALA A 23 12.64 -1.86 -1.45
CA ALA A 23 12.55 -3.24 -1.93
C ALA A 23 11.72 -4.14 -1.01
N GLY A 24 11.81 -3.93 0.32
CA GLY A 24 11.02 -4.70 1.27
C GLY A 24 9.52 -4.51 1.08
N HIS A 25 9.08 -3.27 0.83
CA HIS A 25 7.68 -2.99 0.51
C HIS A 25 7.27 -3.69 -0.79
N ILE A 26 8.11 -3.66 -1.81
CA ILE A 26 7.82 -4.27 -3.11
C ILE A 26 7.66 -5.78 -2.97
N VAL A 27 8.54 -6.44 -2.24
CA VAL A 27 8.47 -7.88 -2.00
C VAL A 27 7.19 -8.25 -1.25
N MET A 28 6.82 -7.48 -0.26
CA MET A 28 5.59 -7.70 0.51
C MET A 28 4.36 -7.55 -0.39
N LEU A 29 4.33 -6.53 -1.24
CA LEU A 29 3.22 -6.29 -2.17
C LEU A 29 3.13 -7.39 -3.22
N GLU A 30 4.26 -7.87 -3.73
CA GLU A 30 4.31 -9.00 -4.65
C GLU A 30 3.72 -10.25 -4.00
N GLU A 31 4.14 -10.56 -2.78
CA GLU A 31 3.65 -11.72 -2.05
C GLU A 31 2.15 -11.61 -1.79
N ALA A 32 1.68 -10.43 -1.37
CA ALA A 32 0.26 -10.19 -1.16
C ALA A 32 -0.54 -10.39 -2.45
N LYS A 33 -0.03 -9.92 -3.58
CA LYS A 33 -0.69 -10.06 -4.87
C LYS A 33 -0.84 -11.52 -5.29
N ARG A 34 0.08 -12.39 -4.89
CA ARG A 34 -0.01 -13.83 -5.20
C ARG A 34 -1.22 -14.49 -4.58
N HIS A 35 -1.77 -13.91 -3.51
CA HIS A 35 -2.92 -14.47 -2.77
C HIS A 35 -4.24 -13.86 -3.18
N CYS A 36 -4.27 -12.97 -4.17
CA CYS A 36 -5.50 -12.30 -4.61
C CYS A 36 -5.44 -11.97 -6.10
N ASP A 37 -6.60 -11.58 -6.63
CA ASP A 37 -6.72 -11.18 -8.03
C ASP A 37 -6.66 -9.66 -8.18
N TYR A 38 -7.03 -8.94 -7.11
CA TYR A 38 -7.02 -7.49 -7.08
C TYR A 38 -6.47 -7.05 -5.73
N LEU A 39 -5.37 -6.30 -5.72
CA LEU A 39 -4.71 -5.86 -4.50
C LEU A 39 -4.95 -4.38 -4.25
N ILE A 40 -5.56 -4.08 -3.12
CA ILE A 40 -5.74 -2.72 -2.62
C ILE A 40 -4.66 -2.46 -1.57
N ALA A 41 -3.87 -1.41 -1.77
CA ALA A 41 -2.89 -0.95 -0.79
C ALA A 41 -3.46 0.28 -0.09
N ALA A 42 -3.88 0.10 1.16
CA ALA A 42 -4.41 1.19 1.97
C ALA A 42 -3.26 1.96 2.59
N LEU A 43 -3.24 3.26 2.36
CA LEU A 43 -2.15 4.14 2.79
C LEU A 43 -2.51 4.81 4.11
N GLN A 44 -1.73 4.49 5.15
CA GLN A 44 -1.92 5.09 6.47
C GLN A 44 -1.32 6.49 6.49
N VAL A 45 -2.14 7.48 6.81
CA VAL A 45 -1.72 8.89 6.78
C VAL A 45 -0.68 9.16 7.87
N ASP A 46 -1.00 8.79 9.10
CA ASP A 46 -0.13 9.02 10.26
C ASP A 46 -0.28 7.86 11.25
N PRO A 47 0.73 6.99 11.37
CA PRO A 47 0.64 5.86 12.27
C PRO A 47 0.61 6.25 13.76
N THR A 48 1.01 7.47 14.11
CA THR A 48 1.00 7.93 15.50
C THR A 48 -0.41 8.17 16.03
N ILE A 49 -1.40 8.31 15.14
CA ILE A 49 -2.81 8.43 15.52
C ILE A 49 -3.28 7.14 16.22
N ASP A 50 -2.90 5.98 15.66
CA ASP A 50 -3.28 4.67 16.19
C ASP A 50 -2.27 4.14 17.20
N ARG A 51 -1.00 4.43 17.00
CA ARG A 51 0.10 3.95 17.83
C ARG A 51 1.09 5.08 18.09
N SER A 52 1.06 5.63 19.30
CA SER A 52 1.91 6.75 19.67
C SER A 52 3.40 6.43 19.65
N GLU A 53 3.77 5.15 19.72
CA GLU A 53 5.18 4.73 19.67
C GLU A 53 5.76 4.74 18.24
N LYS A 54 4.93 4.91 17.22
CA LYS A 54 5.41 5.02 15.86
C LYS A 54 5.95 6.42 15.57
N ASN A 55 6.92 6.48 14.64
CA ASN A 55 7.44 7.77 14.17
C ASN A 55 6.49 8.37 13.14
N TYR A 56 6.49 9.71 13.06
CA TYR A 56 5.80 10.39 11.99
C TYR A 56 6.44 10.04 10.65
N PRO A 57 5.65 9.92 9.56
CA PRO A 57 6.21 9.71 8.23
C PRO A 57 7.06 10.92 7.82
N VAL A 58 8.17 10.66 7.12
CA VAL A 58 9.01 11.70 6.57
C VAL A 58 8.42 12.25 5.28
N GLN A 59 7.96 11.35 4.39
CA GLN A 59 7.33 11.75 3.14
C GLN A 59 5.88 12.16 3.37
N SER A 60 5.41 13.14 2.58
CA SER A 60 4.01 13.55 2.59
C SER A 60 3.11 12.42 2.09
N ILE A 61 1.81 12.52 2.40
CA ILE A 61 0.83 11.56 1.92
C ILE A 61 0.78 11.55 0.38
N VAL A 62 0.97 12.69 -0.25
CA VAL A 62 0.97 12.81 -1.72
C VAL A 62 2.16 12.08 -2.32
N GLU A 63 3.35 12.27 -1.77
CA GLU A 63 4.56 11.59 -2.24
C GLU A 63 4.43 10.07 -2.10
N ARG A 64 3.95 9.61 -0.95
CA ARG A 64 3.74 8.17 -0.70
C ARG A 64 2.71 7.57 -1.65
N GLN A 65 1.65 8.32 -1.92
CA GLN A 65 0.60 7.90 -2.85
C GLN A 65 1.13 7.75 -4.28
N ILE A 66 1.90 8.71 -4.74
CA ILE A 66 2.49 8.69 -6.09
C ILE A 66 3.41 7.47 -6.24
N GLN A 67 4.29 7.24 -5.27
CA GLN A 67 5.22 6.12 -5.32
C GLN A 67 4.48 4.78 -5.31
N LEU A 68 3.49 4.65 -4.43
CA LEU A 68 2.73 3.41 -4.30
C LEU A 68 1.93 3.10 -5.57
N ALA A 69 1.36 4.13 -6.20
CA ALA A 69 0.61 3.96 -7.44
C ALA A 69 1.48 3.47 -8.60
N GLY A 70 2.80 3.68 -8.53
CA GLY A 70 3.74 3.21 -9.53
C GLY A 70 4.14 1.74 -9.39
N VAL A 71 3.73 1.08 -8.32
CA VAL A 71 4.07 -0.33 -8.09
C VAL A 71 3.14 -1.22 -8.91
N LYS A 72 3.73 -2.10 -9.72
CA LYS A 72 2.96 -2.92 -10.67
C LYS A 72 2.04 -3.94 -9.99
N PHE A 73 2.31 -4.31 -8.74
CA PHE A 73 1.52 -5.30 -8.01
C PHE A 73 0.26 -4.70 -7.37
N VAL A 74 0.17 -3.39 -7.30
CA VAL A 74 -0.96 -2.68 -6.69
C VAL A 74 -1.98 -2.34 -7.77
N ASP A 75 -3.21 -2.76 -7.56
CA ASP A 75 -4.31 -2.42 -8.44
C ASP A 75 -5.08 -1.20 -7.93
#